data_ed8bdc98bfbd5c2da9358587a25a126a
#
_entry.id   ed8bdc98bfbd5c2da9358587a25a126a
#
_cell.length_a   1.000
_cell.length_b   1.000
_cell.length_c   1.000
_cell.angle_alpha   90.00
_cell.angle_beta   90.00
_cell.angle_gamma   90.00
#
_symmetry.space_group_name_H-M   'P 1'
#
loop_
_entity.id
_entity.type
_entity.pdbx_description
1 polymer ?
#
loop_
_entity_poly.entity_id
_entity_poly.type
_entity_poly.pdbx_seq_one_letter_code
_entity_poly.pdbx_strand_id
1 'polypeptide(L)'
;MFKRVIVVCLGLATASASPAFAQKKYDTGASDTEIKIGQTMPYSGPLSSYSTIGKIEAAYFRMVNESGGINGRKITFLSEDDGYSPPKTVEQIRKLVEGNEVLATFNTMGTPTNSAIHKYMNAKKVPMLFVATGASKWNDPKEFPWTMGWPESYKKEGMEFAIYLRRQVANPRIAILSQNDDLGKDFVAGFREGLGADADKLIVKELTYQPSDPTIDSQIVSLKASGANVFFDVAVSKFAAQAIRKSYEIEWHPLHLLISNSNSISGTMVIAGAEASKGIVSTLTYKDVNDDQWRSDPSVAEYLSFMKRYYPEGNIADSFNVYGYSAAQLLVQVLKQCGDDLRRANVMRQAANLRDVRLPMLLPGIVINTSAEDYAVLAQSRLARFDGERWVLIESSAEK
;
A
#
# COMPACT_ATOMS: atom_id res chain seq x y z
N MET A 1 6.00 -95.14 -10.74
CA MET A 1 5.37 -93.93 -11.31
C MET A 1 5.37 -92.88 -10.20
N PHE A 2 6.41 -92.01 -10.15
CA PHE A 2 6.52 -90.94 -9.16
C PHE A 2 6.07 -89.62 -9.83
N LYS A 3 4.96 -88.99 -9.36
CA LYS A 3 4.50 -87.65 -9.77
C LYS A 3 5.27 -86.60 -8.94
N ARG A 4 6.09 -85.79 -9.57
CA ARG A 4 6.68 -84.59 -8.98
C ARG A 4 5.68 -83.43 -8.97
N VAL A 5 5.38 -82.90 -7.79
CA VAL A 5 4.62 -81.68 -7.60
C VAL A 5 5.62 -80.52 -7.54
N ILE A 6 5.50 -79.58 -8.47
CA ILE A 6 6.25 -78.33 -8.49
C ILE A 6 5.42 -77.28 -7.75
N VAL A 7 5.92 -76.80 -6.59
CA VAL A 7 5.30 -75.66 -5.88
C VAL A 7 5.97 -74.40 -6.40
N VAL A 8 5.18 -73.55 -7.07
CA VAL A 8 5.58 -72.22 -7.52
C VAL A 8 5.25 -71.23 -6.39
N CYS A 9 6.29 -70.74 -5.68
CA CYS A 9 6.14 -69.65 -4.72
C CYS A 9 6.10 -68.32 -5.48
N LEU A 10 4.91 -67.69 -5.60
CA LEU A 10 4.76 -66.30 -6.05
C LEU A 10 5.16 -65.37 -4.90
N GLY A 11 6.36 -64.75 -5.01
CA GLY A 11 6.80 -63.69 -4.09
C GLY A 11 6.08 -62.36 -4.44
N LEU A 12 5.16 -61.91 -3.59
CA LEU A 12 4.63 -60.52 -3.65
C LEU A 12 5.72 -59.57 -3.20
N ALA A 13 6.31 -58.83 -4.16
CA ALA A 13 7.15 -57.64 -3.87
C ALA A 13 6.23 -56.47 -3.51
N THR A 14 6.08 -56.19 -2.22
CA THR A 14 5.43 -54.95 -1.76
C THR A 14 6.41 -53.78 -2.01
N ALA A 15 6.16 -53.00 -3.08
CA ALA A 15 6.85 -51.74 -3.31
C ALA A 15 6.41 -50.74 -2.21
N SER A 16 7.25 -50.53 -1.21
CA SER A 16 7.11 -49.45 -0.24
C SER A 16 7.32 -48.11 -0.96
N ALA A 17 6.23 -47.44 -1.35
CA ALA A 17 6.28 -46.07 -1.82
C ALA A 17 6.66 -45.18 -0.63
N SER A 18 7.96 -44.85 -0.50
CA SER A 18 8.40 -43.80 0.39
C SER A 18 7.72 -42.47 -0.04
N PRO A 19 7.12 -41.72 0.86
CA PRO A 19 6.60 -40.39 0.50
C PRO A 19 7.80 -39.56 0.03
N ALA A 20 7.73 -39.12 -1.25
CA ALA A 20 8.70 -38.18 -1.79
C ALA A 20 8.47 -36.86 -1.06
N PHE A 21 9.23 -36.58 -0.02
CA PHE A 21 9.32 -35.26 0.57
C PHE A 21 9.80 -34.33 -0.53
N ALA A 22 8.99 -33.33 -0.90
CA ALA A 22 9.38 -32.31 -1.85
C ALA A 22 10.67 -31.66 -1.33
N GLN A 23 11.73 -31.68 -2.13
CA GLN A 23 13.02 -31.12 -1.74
C GLN A 23 12.84 -29.62 -1.47
N LYS A 24 13.15 -29.19 -0.24
CA LYS A 24 13.12 -27.77 0.16
C LYS A 24 14.09 -26.97 -0.69
N LYS A 25 13.65 -25.79 -1.17
CA LYS A 25 14.42 -24.94 -2.07
C LYS A 25 14.41 -23.52 -1.52
N TYR A 26 15.60 -22.99 -1.23
CA TYR A 26 15.75 -21.66 -0.66
C TYR A 26 16.75 -20.83 -1.46
N ASP A 27 16.45 -19.53 -1.57
CA ASP A 27 17.44 -18.51 -1.88
C ASP A 27 17.91 -17.84 -0.57
N THR A 28 18.92 -16.99 -0.67
CA THR A 28 19.44 -16.18 0.43
C THR A 28 18.29 -15.48 1.18
N GLY A 29 18.31 -15.55 2.49
CA GLY A 29 17.29 -14.98 3.39
C GLY A 29 16.17 -15.94 3.78
N ALA A 30 16.22 -17.21 3.34
CA ALA A 30 15.31 -18.26 3.80
C ALA A 30 16.06 -19.51 4.26
N SER A 31 15.49 -20.20 5.23
CA SER A 31 16.00 -21.45 5.78
C SER A 31 14.85 -22.36 6.25
N ASP A 32 15.18 -23.46 6.90
CA ASP A 32 14.20 -24.37 7.52
C ASP A 32 13.43 -23.71 8.68
N THR A 33 13.99 -22.67 9.30
CA THR A 33 13.46 -22.08 10.53
C THR A 33 13.17 -20.59 10.42
N GLU A 34 13.63 -19.90 9.36
CA GLU A 34 13.61 -18.45 9.26
C GLU A 34 13.29 -17.96 7.84
N ILE A 35 12.59 -16.83 7.76
CA ILE A 35 12.37 -16.02 6.55
C ILE A 35 12.73 -14.59 6.90
N LYS A 36 13.79 -14.02 6.31
CA LYS A 36 14.23 -12.64 6.53
C LYS A 36 13.55 -11.70 5.53
N ILE A 37 12.84 -10.72 6.05
CA ILE A 37 12.13 -9.68 5.27
C ILE A 37 12.68 -8.33 5.67
N GLY A 38 13.09 -7.52 4.69
CA GLY A 38 13.60 -6.17 4.89
C GLY A 38 12.55 -5.10 4.59
N GLN A 39 12.72 -3.93 5.20
CA GLN A 39 11.90 -2.75 4.93
C GLN A 39 12.71 -1.47 5.15
N THR A 40 12.38 -0.40 4.40
CA THR A 40 12.71 0.98 4.79
C THR A 40 11.43 1.76 5.04
N MET A 41 11.43 2.54 6.12
CA MET A 41 10.26 3.28 6.58
C MET A 41 10.72 4.61 7.22
N PRO A 42 10.03 5.74 7.02
CA PRO A 42 10.38 6.99 7.67
C PRO A 42 9.96 7.00 9.13
N TYR A 43 10.77 6.40 10.01
CA TYR A 43 10.55 6.45 11.46
C TYR A 43 10.90 7.83 12.05
N SER A 44 11.70 8.61 11.34
CA SER A 44 12.08 9.97 11.67
C SER A 44 11.75 10.95 10.54
N GLY A 45 11.93 12.27 10.81
CA GLY A 45 11.75 13.30 9.80
C GLY A 45 10.31 13.75 9.58
N PRO A 46 10.06 14.59 8.56
CA PRO A 46 8.77 15.28 8.36
C PRO A 46 7.62 14.36 7.97
N LEU A 47 7.91 13.14 7.51
CA LEU A 47 6.91 12.15 7.12
C LEU A 47 6.83 10.95 8.08
N SER A 48 7.30 11.15 9.32
CA SER A 48 7.29 10.11 10.37
C SER A 48 5.89 9.63 10.78
N SER A 49 4.82 10.33 10.40
CA SER A 49 3.45 9.84 10.57
C SER A 49 3.18 8.51 9.86
N TYR A 50 3.89 8.20 8.78
CA TYR A 50 3.80 6.91 8.11
C TYR A 50 4.47 5.76 8.88
N SER A 51 5.27 6.04 9.91
CA SER A 51 5.97 5.01 10.71
C SER A 51 5.03 4.00 11.35
N THR A 52 3.76 4.36 11.56
CA THR A 52 2.74 3.48 12.11
C THR A 52 2.55 2.23 11.24
N ILE A 53 2.74 2.33 9.91
CA ILE A 53 2.66 1.21 8.97
C ILE A 53 3.70 0.14 9.33
N GLY A 54 4.97 0.50 9.41
CA GLY A 54 6.03 -0.47 9.75
C GLY A 54 5.89 -1.05 11.16
N LYS A 55 5.38 -0.26 12.13
CA LYS A 55 5.15 -0.72 13.50
C LYS A 55 4.06 -1.79 13.58
N ILE A 56 2.93 -1.58 12.90
CA ILE A 56 1.85 -2.57 12.90
C ILE A 56 2.21 -3.82 12.12
N GLU A 57 2.97 -3.70 11.02
CA GLU A 57 3.51 -4.84 10.28
C GLU A 57 4.42 -5.69 11.17
N ALA A 58 5.33 -5.07 11.93
CA ALA A 58 6.16 -5.76 12.91
C ALA A 58 5.30 -6.47 13.98
N ALA A 59 4.23 -5.83 14.45
CA ALA A 59 3.29 -6.42 15.39
C ALA A 59 2.55 -7.63 14.78
N TYR A 60 2.16 -7.53 13.51
CA TYR A 60 1.50 -8.62 12.80
C TYR A 60 2.43 -9.84 12.63
N PHE A 61 3.69 -9.62 12.27
CA PHE A 61 4.65 -10.71 12.16
C PHE A 61 5.00 -11.34 13.50
N ARG A 62 4.98 -10.58 14.62
CA ARG A 62 5.06 -11.17 15.98
C ARG A 62 3.91 -12.13 16.22
N MET A 63 2.68 -11.75 15.93
CA MET A 63 1.49 -12.62 16.06
C MET A 63 1.64 -13.89 15.23
N VAL A 64 2.09 -13.78 13.99
CA VAL A 64 2.33 -14.93 13.11
C VAL A 64 3.39 -15.86 13.71
N ASN A 65 4.48 -15.29 14.23
CA ASN A 65 5.57 -16.05 14.83
C ASN A 65 5.16 -16.77 16.12
N GLU A 66 4.33 -16.16 16.96
CA GLU A 66 3.74 -16.79 18.15
C GLU A 66 2.81 -17.95 17.79
N SER A 67 2.14 -17.84 16.64
CA SER A 67 1.25 -18.88 16.12
C SER A 67 1.98 -20.01 15.36
N GLY A 68 3.32 -20.08 15.46
CA GLY A 68 4.14 -21.14 14.82
C GLY A 68 4.80 -20.72 13.51
N GLY A 69 4.68 -19.47 13.11
CA GLY A 69 5.31 -18.92 11.90
C GLY A 69 4.63 -19.38 10.60
N ILE A 70 5.39 -19.35 9.51
CA ILE A 70 4.93 -19.77 8.17
C ILE A 70 5.53 -21.13 7.85
N ASN A 71 4.71 -22.18 7.84
CA ASN A 71 5.17 -23.55 7.61
C ASN A 71 6.35 -23.93 8.53
N GLY A 72 6.28 -23.51 9.82
CA GLY A 72 7.31 -23.75 10.85
C GLY A 72 8.49 -22.77 10.84
N ARG A 73 8.48 -21.75 9.96
CA ARG A 73 9.55 -20.74 9.84
C ARG A 73 9.10 -19.43 10.46
N LYS A 74 9.95 -18.82 11.28
CA LYS A 74 9.71 -17.48 11.82
C LYS A 74 10.04 -16.39 10.79
N ILE A 75 9.26 -15.33 10.75
CA ILE A 75 9.59 -14.12 10.01
C ILE A 75 10.53 -13.27 10.87
N THR A 76 11.73 -13.00 10.36
CA THR A 76 12.64 -11.99 10.89
C THR A 76 12.45 -10.72 10.08
N PHE A 77 11.74 -9.76 10.66
CA PHE A 77 11.41 -8.49 10.01
C PHE A 77 12.43 -7.42 10.42
N LEU A 78 13.16 -6.89 9.44
CA LEU A 78 14.21 -5.89 9.59
C LEU A 78 13.74 -4.58 8.94
N SER A 79 13.22 -3.67 9.76
CA SER A 79 12.73 -2.37 9.28
C SER A 79 13.66 -1.24 9.71
N GLU A 80 14.21 -0.51 8.74
CA GLU A 80 15.25 0.50 8.92
C GLU A 80 14.69 1.90 8.66
N ASP A 81 15.13 2.88 9.47
CA ASP A 81 14.75 4.28 9.29
C ASP A 81 15.50 4.92 8.14
N ASP A 82 14.77 5.41 7.14
CA ASP A 82 15.35 6.19 6.05
C ASP A 82 15.00 7.69 6.08
N GLY A 83 14.17 8.13 7.02
CA GLY A 83 13.76 9.53 7.15
C GLY A 83 13.11 10.11 5.89
N TYR A 84 12.61 9.24 4.98
CA TYR A 84 12.11 9.62 3.64
C TYR A 84 13.21 10.25 2.76
N SER A 85 14.46 9.88 2.96
CA SER A 85 15.63 10.39 2.22
C SER A 85 16.12 9.35 1.23
N PRO A 86 16.01 9.58 -0.11
CA PRO A 86 16.48 8.63 -1.11
C PRO A 86 17.93 8.18 -0.94
N PRO A 87 18.90 9.04 -0.60
CA PRO A 87 20.27 8.59 -0.32
C PRO A 87 20.36 7.63 0.87
N LYS A 88 19.61 7.91 1.97
CA LYS A 88 19.58 7.05 3.15
C LYS A 88 18.84 5.73 2.85
N THR A 89 17.80 5.76 2.03
CA THR A 89 17.13 4.56 1.55
C THR A 89 18.10 3.65 0.81
N VAL A 90 18.95 4.18 -0.07
CA VAL A 90 19.96 3.41 -0.79
C VAL A 90 20.96 2.75 0.18
N GLU A 91 21.40 3.47 1.20
CA GLU A 91 22.29 2.95 2.26
C GLU A 91 21.62 1.79 3.01
N GLN A 92 20.39 2.00 3.52
CA GLN A 92 19.69 0.99 4.31
C GLN A 92 19.33 -0.26 3.47
N ILE A 93 18.94 -0.08 2.23
CA ILE A 93 18.64 -1.20 1.33
C ILE A 93 19.90 -2.02 1.02
N ARG A 94 21.04 -1.40 0.83
CA ARG A 94 22.30 -2.15 0.67
C ARG A 94 22.64 -2.94 1.92
N LYS A 95 22.49 -2.35 3.12
CA LYS A 95 22.64 -3.04 4.39
C LYS A 95 21.72 -4.25 4.48
N LEU A 96 20.42 -4.09 4.14
CA LEU A 96 19.44 -5.18 4.17
C LEU A 96 19.77 -6.30 3.17
N VAL A 97 20.16 -5.96 1.94
CA VAL A 97 20.40 -6.92 0.87
C VAL A 97 21.76 -7.60 0.99
N GLU A 98 22.82 -6.81 1.22
CA GLU A 98 24.21 -7.29 1.16
C GLU A 98 24.74 -7.68 2.54
N GLY A 99 24.28 -7.04 3.63
CA GLY A 99 24.71 -7.33 5.00
C GLY A 99 23.77 -8.29 5.73
N ASN A 100 22.48 -8.01 5.73
CA ASN A 100 21.49 -8.85 6.42
C ASN A 100 20.99 -10.03 5.57
N GLU A 101 21.23 -9.97 4.25
CA GLU A 101 20.87 -11.03 3.30
C GLU A 101 19.37 -11.37 3.33
N VAL A 102 18.50 -10.36 3.20
CA VAL A 102 17.05 -10.57 3.20
C VAL A 102 16.57 -11.32 1.94
N LEU A 103 15.53 -12.13 2.10
CA LEU A 103 14.88 -12.84 0.99
C LEU A 103 14.21 -11.85 0.04
N ALA A 104 13.50 -10.90 0.60
CA ALA A 104 12.75 -9.86 -0.11
C ALA A 104 12.67 -8.59 0.74
N THR A 105 12.36 -7.46 0.11
CA THR A 105 11.84 -6.29 0.82
C THR A 105 10.32 -6.24 0.72
N PHE A 106 9.68 -5.65 1.72
CA PHE A 106 8.24 -5.59 1.83
C PHE A 106 7.80 -4.19 2.26
N ASN A 107 6.81 -3.66 1.56
CA ASN A 107 6.10 -2.41 1.87
C ASN A 107 7.02 -1.21 2.18
N THR A 108 8.15 -1.11 1.46
CA THR A 108 9.07 0.04 1.55
C THR A 108 8.34 1.32 1.16
N MET A 109 8.49 2.38 1.97
CA MET A 109 7.66 3.59 1.86
C MET A 109 8.22 4.61 0.88
N GLY A 110 7.31 5.15 0.05
CA GLY A 110 7.50 6.38 -0.71
C GLY A 110 7.96 6.23 -2.16
N THR A 111 7.53 7.17 -2.99
CA THR A 111 7.86 7.16 -4.43
C THR A 111 9.30 7.51 -4.71
N PRO A 112 9.88 8.63 -4.18
CA PRO A 112 11.27 8.99 -4.45
C PRO A 112 12.27 7.99 -3.84
N THR A 113 11.97 7.44 -2.67
CA THR A 113 12.79 6.46 -1.97
C THR A 113 12.86 5.14 -2.74
N ASN A 114 11.71 4.58 -3.13
CA ASN A 114 11.67 3.37 -3.95
C ASN A 114 12.27 3.58 -5.36
N SER A 115 12.10 4.76 -5.95
CA SER A 115 12.71 5.09 -7.24
C SER A 115 14.24 5.02 -7.19
N ALA A 116 14.85 5.45 -6.08
CA ALA A 116 16.30 5.42 -5.91
C ALA A 116 16.91 4.01 -5.86
N ILE A 117 16.12 3.02 -5.45
CA ILE A 117 16.58 1.63 -5.29
C ILE A 117 16.05 0.67 -6.36
N HIS A 118 15.06 1.07 -7.14
CA HIS A 118 14.30 0.24 -8.05
C HIS A 118 15.18 -0.57 -9.01
N LYS A 119 16.07 0.11 -9.75
CA LYS A 119 16.98 -0.53 -10.70
C LYS A 119 17.96 -1.49 -10.01
N TYR A 120 18.51 -1.08 -8.86
CA TYR A 120 19.42 -1.91 -8.08
C TYR A 120 18.75 -3.22 -7.64
N MET A 121 17.56 -3.14 -7.06
CA MET A 121 16.83 -4.30 -6.56
C MET A 121 16.46 -5.27 -7.69
N ASN A 122 16.01 -4.75 -8.84
CA ASN A 122 15.71 -5.56 -10.02
C ASN A 122 16.98 -6.22 -10.60
N ALA A 123 18.11 -5.52 -10.67
CA ALA A 123 19.39 -6.08 -11.09
C ALA A 123 19.90 -7.19 -10.16
N LYS A 124 19.70 -7.03 -8.84
CA LYS A 124 20.03 -8.04 -7.82
C LYS A 124 19.02 -9.19 -7.75
N LYS A 125 17.89 -9.11 -8.46
CA LYS A 125 16.79 -10.07 -8.43
C LYS A 125 16.26 -10.30 -7.01
N VAL A 126 16.16 -9.22 -6.23
CA VAL A 126 15.57 -9.22 -4.89
C VAL A 126 14.14 -8.66 -4.99
N PRO A 127 13.11 -9.43 -4.61
CA PRO A 127 11.74 -8.96 -4.67
C PRO A 127 11.52 -7.70 -3.84
N MET A 128 10.86 -6.71 -4.43
CA MET A 128 10.26 -5.55 -3.77
C MET A 128 8.75 -5.78 -3.74
N LEU A 129 8.29 -6.43 -2.69
CA LEU A 129 6.88 -6.84 -2.59
C LEU A 129 6.04 -5.72 -2.01
N PHE A 130 4.98 -5.37 -2.73
CA PHE A 130 3.92 -4.49 -2.24
C PHE A 130 4.46 -3.14 -1.75
N VAL A 131 5.33 -2.50 -2.56
CA VAL A 131 5.91 -1.20 -2.19
C VAL A 131 4.81 -0.19 -1.86
N ALA A 132 5.01 0.59 -0.80
CA ALA A 132 4.01 1.52 -0.27
C ALA A 132 3.95 2.82 -1.10
N THR A 133 3.63 2.67 -2.38
CA THR A 133 3.44 3.75 -3.35
C THR A 133 2.70 3.25 -4.58
N GLY A 134 1.77 4.06 -5.09
CA GLY A 134 0.94 3.76 -6.27
C GLY A 134 1.46 4.35 -7.57
N ALA A 135 2.72 4.78 -7.65
CA ALA A 135 3.26 5.28 -8.91
C ALA A 135 3.18 4.20 -10.00
N SER A 136 2.76 4.57 -11.20
CA SER A 136 2.41 3.66 -12.29
C SER A 136 3.53 2.71 -12.71
N LYS A 137 4.79 3.11 -12.53
CA LYS A 137 5.97 2.30 -12.82
C LYS A 137 6.13 1.03 -11.97
N TRP A 138 5.38 0.88 -10.87
CA TRP A 138 5.41 -0.33 -10.06
C TRP A 138 4.59 -1.49 -10.66
N ASN A 139 3.80 -1.21 -11.68
CA ASN A 139 3.07 -2.21 -12.46
C ASN A 139 3.64 -2.33 -13.87
N ASP A 140 4.92 -2.65 -13.96
CA ASP A 140 5.62 -2.97 -15.23
C ASP A 140 6.42 -4.27 -15.09
N PRO A 141 5.74 -5.43 -15.15
CA PRO A 141 6.40 -6.73 -15.00
C PRO A 141 7.40 -7.05 -16.11
N LYS A 142 7.32 -6.37 -17.26
CA LYS A 142 8.25 -6.60 -18.38
C LYS A 142 9.61 -5.97 -18.12
N GLU A 143 9.63 -4.71 -17.70
CA GLU A 143 10.87 -4.00 -17.40
C GLU A 143 11.38 -4.29 -15.97
N PHE A 144 10.46 -4.40 -15.02
CA PHE A 144 10.78 -4.55 -13.59
C PHE A 144 10.09 -5.75 -12.94
N PRO A 145 10.43 -6.99 -13.34
CA PRO A 145 9.74 -8.20 -12.87
C PRO A 145 9.90 -8.51 -11.38
N TRP A 146 10.71 -7.75 -10.65
CA TRP A 146 10.98 -7.93 -9.22
C TRP A 146 10.33 -6.87 -8.33
N THR A 147 9.40 -6.07 -8.87
CA THR A 147 8.73 -5.00 -8.11
C THR A 147 7.23 -5.06 -8.30
N MET A 148 6.47 -4.99 -7.20
CA MET A 148 5.00 -4.89 -7.19
C MET A 148 4.57 -3.76 -6.25
N GLY A 149 3.65 -2.89 -6.70
CA GLY A 149 3.01 -1.87 -5.86
C GLY A 149 1.94 -2.47 -4.95
N TRP A 150 1.63 -1.77 -3.84
CA TRP A 150 0.52 -2.12 -2.97
C TRP A 150 -0.74 -1.32 -3.24
N PRO A 151 -0.71 0.05 -3.15
CA PRO A 151 -1.91 0.84 -3.32
C PRO A 151 -2.34 0.94 -4.78
N GLU A 152 -3.56 1.39 -4.98
CA GLU A 152 -4.07 1.70 -6.31
C GLU A 152 -3.15 2.67 -7.07
N SER A 153 -3.16 2.57 -8.40
CA SER A 153 -2.39 3.48 -9.25
C SER A 153 -2.80 4.93 -9.03
N TYR A 154 -1.85 5.81 -8.73
CA TYR A 154 -2.06 7.25 -8.60
C TYR A 154 -2.66 7.88 -9.85
N LYS A 155 -2.27 7.40 -11.01
CA LYS A 155 -2.86 7.84 -12.28
C LYS A 155 -4.35 7.50 -12.35
N LYS A 156 -4.73 6.31 -11.91
CA LYS A 156 -6.14 5.89 -11.88
C LYS A 156 -6.94 6.69 -10.86
N GLU A 157 -6.42 6.86 -9.65
CA GLU A 157 -7.07 7.66 -8.61
C GLU A 157 -7.25 9.12 -9.06
N GLY A 158 -6.23 9.71 -9.70
CA GLY A 158 -6.34 11.05 -10.31
C GLY A 158 -7.47 11.15 -11.34
N MET A 159 -7.61 10.14 -12.20
CA MET A 159 -8.71 10.07 -13.18
C MET A 159 -10.08 9.97 -12.50
N GLU A 160 -10.21 9.19 -11.43
CA GLU A 160 -11.46 9.06 -10.67
C GLU A 160 -11.90 10.39 -10.06
N PHE A 161 -10.96 11.17 -9.51
CA PHE A 161 -11.26 12.53 -9.02
C PHE A 161 -11.75 13.47 -10.14
N ALA A 162 -11.16 13.41 -11.33
CA ALA A 162 -11.60 14.23 -12.45
C ALA A 162 -13.02 13.85 -12.93
N ILE A 163 -13.31 12.54 -13.00
CA ILE A 163 -14.64 12.03 -13.36
C ILE A 163 -15.67 12.47 -12.32
N TYR A 164 -15.35 12.37 -11.04
CA TYR A 164 -16.22 12.85 -9.96
C TYR A 164 -16.48 14.36 -10.08
N LEU A 165 -15.40 15.14 -10.22
CA LEU A 165 -15.47 16.61 -10.35
C LEU A 165 -16.42 17.05 -11.46
N ARG A 166 -16.34 16.46 -12.65
CA ARG A 166 -17.18 16.80 -13.81
C ARG A 166 -18.68 16.65 -13.53
N ARG A 167 -19.05 15.81 -12.57
CA ARG A 167 -20.45 15.60 -12.16
C ARG A 167 -20.89 16.56 -11.07
N GLN A 168 -19.95 17.13 -10.31
CA GLN A 168 -20.25 17.96 -9.14
C GLN A 168 -20.22 19.47 -9.42
N VAL A 169 -19.40 19.93 -10.37
CA VAL A 169 -19.15 21.35 -10.61
C VAL A 169 -19.36 21.70 -12.08
N ALA A 170 -20.33 22.56 -12.37
CA ALA A 170 -20.68 22.93 -13.75
C ALA A 170 -19.55 23.71 -14.46
N ASN A 171 -18.86 24.61 -13.75
CA ASN A 171 -17.82 25.49 -14.30
C ASN A 171 -16.58 25.40 -13.38
N PRO A 172 -15.82 24.30 -13.42
CA PRO A 172 -14.68 24.14 -12.55
C PRO A 172 -13.52 25.04 -12.98
N ARG A 173 -12.94 25.72 -12.01
CA ARG A 173 -11.66 26.43 -12.07
C ARG A 173 -10.73 25.74 -11.09
N ILE A 174 -9.79 25.00 -11.59
CA ILE A 174 -9.02 24.04 -10.80
C ILE A 174 -7.65 24.60 -10.44
N ALA A 175 -7.33 24.60 -9.16
CA ALA A 175 -5.98 24.79 -8.66
C ALA A 175 -5.40 23.44 -8.23
N ILE A 176 -4.13 23.19 -8.52
CA ILE A 176 -3.42 21.96 -8.16
C ILE A 176 -2.19 22.31 -7.33
N LEU A 177 -2.02 21.62 -6.20
CA LEU A 177 -0.75 21.54 -5.49
C LEU A 177 -0.24 20.09 -5.56
N SER A 178 0.99 19.86 -6.02
CA SER A 178 1.53 18.51 -6.11
C SER A 178 2.96 18.39 -5.60
N GLN A 179 3.31 17.21 -5.06
CA GLN A 179 4.70 16.90 -4.74
C GLN A 179 5.52 16.83 -6.03
N ASN A 180 6.69 17.45 -6.03
CA ASN A 180 7.55 17.54 -7.23
C ASN A 180 8.35 16.26 -7.46
N ASP A 181 7.67 15.17 -7.73
CA ASP A 181 8.24 13.87 -8.07
C ASP A 181 7.25 13.04 -8.92
N ASP A 182 7.52 11.74 -9.09
CA ASP A 182 6.66 10.85 -9.88
C ASP A 182 5.29 10.60 -9.22
N LEU A 183 5.14 10.78 -7.88
CA LEU A 183 3.82 10.74 -7.24
C LEU A 183 2.94 11.86 -7.78
N GLY A 184 3.42 13.12 -7.67
CA GLY A 184 2.67 14.27 -8.14
C GLY A 184 2.39 14.21 -9.64
N LYS A 185 3.39 13.80 -10.44
CA LYS A 185 3.24 13.67 -11.90
C LYS A 185 2.15 12.66 -12.29
N ASP A 186 2.12 11.49 -11.63
CA ASP A 186 1.14 10.44 -11.94
C ASP A 186 -0.29 10.88 -11.58
N PHE A 187 -0.51 11.45 -10.39
CA PHE A 187 -1.82 11.99 -10.02
C PHE A 187 -2.31 13.06 -10.99
N VAL A 188 -1.44 14.03 -11.30
CA VAL A 188 -1.78 15.13 -12.22
C VAL A 188 -2.03 14.61 -13.64
N ALA A 189 -1.24 13.64 -14.13
CA ALA A 189 -1.45 13.03 -15.43
C ALA A 189 -2.79 12.30 -15.51
N GLY A 190 -3.14 11.51 -14.50
CA GLY A 190 -4.44 10.84 -14.44
C GLY A 190 -5.61 11.83 -14.34
N PHE A 191 -5.46 12.86 -13.54
CA PHE A 191 -6.49 13.91 -13.42
C PHE A 191 -6.71 14.65 -14.74
N ARG A 192 -5.63 15.02 -15.44
CA ARG A 192 -5.71 15.63 -16.78
C ARG A 192 -6.35 14.69 -17.80
N GLU A 193 -6.03 13.40 -17.78
CA GLU A 193 -6.64 12.39 -18.64
C GLU A 193 -8.16 12.28 -18.39
N GLY A 194 -8.60 12.28 -17.15
CA GLY A 194 -10.02 12.28 -16.78
C GLY A 194 -10.76 13.57 -17.13
N LEU A 195 -10.07 14.72 -17.17
CA LEU A 195 -10.61 15.99 -17.67
C LEU A 195 -10.68 16.04 -19.21
N GLY A 196 -9.87 15.22 -19.90
CA GLY A 196 -9.83 15.18 -21.36
C GLY A 196 -9.32 16.49 -21.99
N ALA A 197 -9.85 16.84 -23.15
CA ALA A 197 -9.42 18.01 -23.95
C ALA A 197 -9.60 19.38 -23.25
N ASP A 198 -10.43 19.44 -22.21
CA ASP A 198 -10.68 20.68 -21.46
C ASP A 198 -9.65 20.93 -20.34
N ALA A 199 -8.72 20.01 -20.09
CA ALA A 199 -7.80 20.08 -18.95
C ALA A 199 -7.06 21.41 -18.84
N ASP A 200 -6.44 21.89 -19.94
CA ASP A 200 -5.68 23.13 -19.96
C ASP A 200 -6.54 24.38 -19.77
N LYS A 201 -7.81 24.33 -20.15
CA LYS A 201 -8.76 25.40 -19.92
C LYS A 201 -9.27 25.44 -18.48
N LEU A 202 -9.47 24.26 -17.87
CA LEU A 202 -10.07 24.14 -16.55
C LEU A 202 -9.03 24.32 -15.43
N ILE A 203 -7.78 23.90 -15.64
CA ILE A 203 -6.69 24.07 -14.68
C ILE A 203 -6.12 25.46 -14.78
N VAL A 204 -6.50 26.33 -13.85
CA VAL A 204 -6.13 27.75 -13.86
C VAL A 204 -4.79 28.04 -13.15
N LYS A 205 -4.35 27.13 -12.28
CA LYS A 205 -3.08 27.26 -11.55
C LYS A 205 -2.58 25.90 -11.11
N GLU A 206 -1.28 25.66 -11.32
CA GLU A 206 -0.58 24.47 -10.84
C GLU A 206 0.72 24.88 -10.17
N LEU A 207 0.96 24.40 -8.95
CA LEU A 207 2.18 24.64 -8.17
C LEU A 207 2.67 23.32 -7.58
N THR A 208 3.97 23.29 -7.31
CA THR A 208 4.62 22.13 -6.68
C THR A 208 5.28 22.51 -5.36
N TYR A 209 5.58 21.48 -4.58
CA TYR A 209 6.40 21.57 -3.38
C TYR A 209 7.41 20.41 -3.31
N GLN A 210 8.44 20.57 -2.50
CA GLN A 210 9.41 19.52 -2.20
C GLN A 210 9.14 18.93 -0.80
N PRO A 211 9.37 17.61 -0.55
CA PRO A 211 9.29 17.04 0.80
C PRO A 211 10.21 17.71 1.83
N SER A 212 11.24 18.42 1.37
CA SER A 212 12.18 19.19 2.20
C SER A 212 11.71 20.60 2.52
N ASP A 213 10.63 21.10 1.91
CA ASP A 213 10.14 22.45 2.15
C ASP A 213 9.67 22.59 3.61
N PRO A 214 9.94 23.71 4.27
CA PRO A 214 9.49 23.94 5.64
C PRO A 214 7.97 24.14 5.72
N THR A 215 7.38 24.84 4.72
CA THR A 215 5.96 25.18 4.62
C THR A 215 5.55 25.37 3.17
N ILE A 216 4.24 25.32 2.92
CA ILE A 216 3.61 25.54 1.62
C ILE A 216 2.60 26.70 1.63
N ASP A 217 2.64 27.54 2.63
CA ASP A 217 1.66 28.64 2.82
C ASP A 217 1.59 29.59 1.64
N SER A 218 2.73 29.92 1.04
CA SER A 218 2.82 30.79 -0.13
C SER A 218 2.14 30.18 -1.36
N GLN A 219 2.28 28.88 -1.55
CA GLN A 219 1.61 28.15 -2.61
C GLN A 219 0.09 28.22 -2.44
N ILE A 220 -0.45 27.98 -1.22
CA ILE A 220 -1.88 28.02 -0.96
C ILE A 220 -2.46 29.43 -1.19
N VAL A 221 -1.78 30.48 -0.73
CA VAL A 221 -2.17 31.88 -1.00
C VAL A 221 -2.22 32.15 -2.51
N SER A 222 -1.22 31.69 -3.26
CA SER A 222 -1.15 31.85 -4.72
C SER A 222 -2.24 31.07 -5.46
N LEU A 223 -2.59 29.86 -4.96
CA LEU A 223 -3.68 29.03 -5.52
C LEU A 223 -5.04 29.70 -5.30
N LYS A 224 -5.33 30.23 -4.10
CA LYS A 224 -6.53 31.03 -3.83
C LYS A 224 -6.64 32.23 -4.77
N ALA A 225 -5.55 32.97 -4.97
CA ALA A 225 -5.52 34.17 -5.82
C ALA A 225 -5.84 33.90 -7.30
N SER A 226 -5.79 32.64 -7.76
CA SER A 226 -6.19 32.25 -9.12
C SER A 226 -7.72 32.28 -9.33
N GLY A 227 -8.50 32.42 -8.26
CA GLY A 227 -9.96 32.35 -8.29
C GLY A 227 -10.49 30.94 -8.52
N ALA A 228 -9.72 29.92 -8.18
CA ALA A 228 -10.14 28.53 -8.30
C ALA A 228 -11.24 28.19 -7.29
N ASN A 229 -12.26 27.43 -7.75
CA ASN A 229 -13.33 26.87 -6.93
C ASN A 229 -13.20 25.36 -6.70
N VAL A 230 -12.12 24.77 -7.21
CA VAL A 230 -11.72 23.38 -6.97
C VAL A 230 -10.26 23.37 -6.60
N PHE A 231 -9.91 22.62 -5.57
CA PHE A 231 -8.53 22.38 -5.16
C PHE A 231 -8.22 20.87 -5.23
N PHE A 232 -7.33 20.49 -6.15
CA PHE A 232 -6.79 19.14 -6.19
C PHE A 232 -5.47 19.12 -5.41
N ASP A 233 -5.54 18.57 -4.19
CA ASP A 233 -4.47 18.54 -3.21
C ASP A 233 -3.73 17.19 -3.30
N VAL A 234 -2.61 17.21 -4.03
CA VAL A 234 -1.70 16.08 -4.20
C VAL A 234 -0.51 16.23 -3.25
N ALA A 235 -0.83 16.58 -2.01
CA ALA A 235 0.15 16.73 -0.95
C ALA A 235 0.09 15.55 0.04
N VAL A 236 1.26 15.14 0.55
CA VAL A 236 1.37 14.03 1.49
C VAL A 236 1.34 14.50 2.95
N SER A 237 0.58 13.79 3.79
CA SER A 237 0.53 13.88 5.26
C SER A 237 0.71 15.31 5.81
N LYS A 238 1.92 15.69 6.30
CA LYS A 238 2.24 17.01 6.85
C LYS A 238 1.80 18.16 5.95
N PHE A 239 2.09 18.06 4.66
CA PHE A 239 1.80 19.13 3.71
C PHE A 239 0.31 19.23 3.39
N ALA A 240 -0.40 18.10 3.35
CA ALA A 240 -1.86 18.08 3.25
C ALA A 240 -2.50 18.78 4.46
N ALA A 241 -2.05 18.47 5.68
CA ALA A 241 -2.54 19.15 6.88
C ALA A 241 -2.26 20.67 6.86
N GLN A 242 -1.10 21.09 6.36
CA GLN A 242 -0.78 22.52 6.16
C GLN A 242 -1.70 23.15 5.11
N ALA A 243 -1.93 22.48 3.96
CA ALA A 243 -2.80 22.97 2.89
C ALA A 243 -4.24 23.17 3.36
N ILE A 244 -4.78 22.18 4.06
CA ILE A 244 -6.15 22.24 4.62
C ILE A 244 -6.27 23.39 5.62
N ARG A 245 -5.37 23.45 6.61
CA ARG A 245 -5.38 24.50 7.63
C ARG A 245 -5.25 25.88 7.01
N LYS A 246 -4.27 26.05 6.09
CA LYS A 246 -4.04 27.35 5.44
C LYS A 246 -5.21 27.78 4.58
N SER A 247 -5.83 26.87 3.85
CA SER A 247 -7.04 27.17 3.06
C SER A 247 -8.16 27.71 3.96
N TYR A 248 -8.38 27.06 5.11
CA TYR A 248 -9.38 27.49 6.10
C TYR A 248 -9.04 28.86 6.71
N GLU A 249 -7.81 29.08 7.16
CA GLU A 249 -7.34 30.35 7.74
C GLU A 249 -7.52 31.55 6.81
N ILE A 250 -7.33 31.35 5.52
CA ILE A 250 -7.48 32.41 4.51
C ILE A 250 -8.88 32.48 3.91
N GLU A 251 -9.87 31.76 4.47
CA GLU A 251 -11.26 31.72 3.98
C GLU A 251 -11.35 31.30 2.50
N TRP A 252 -10.61 30.27 2.11
CA TRP A 252 -10.70 29.65 0.80
C TRP A 252 -11.38 28.30 0.92
N HIS A 253 -12.62 28.19 0.44
CA HIS A 253 -13.48 27.01 0.56
C HIS A 253 -13.84 26.41 -0.82
N PRO A 254 -12.86 25.88 -1.58
CA PRO A 254 -13.10 25.19 -2.83
C PRO A 254 -13.69 23.79 -2.58
N LEU A 255 -14.20 23.14 -3.63
CA LEU A 255 -14.32 21.68 -3.58
C LEU A 255 -12.89 21.10 -3.42
N HIS A 256 -12.58 20.55 -2.26
CA HIS A 256 -11.25 20.06 -1.92
C HIS A 256 -11.17 18.55 -2.17
N LEU A 257 -10.35 18.14 -3.15
CA LEU A 257 -10.07 16.76 -3.51
C LEU A 257 -8.69 16.39 -2.96
N LEU A 258 -8.63 15.45 -2.04
CA LEU A 258 -7.42 15.05 -1.34
C LEU A 258 -7.04 13.61 -1.69
N ILE A 259 -5.78 13.39 -2.05
CA ILE A 259 -5.28 12.04 -2.36
C ILE A 259 -5.35 11.09 -1.16
N SER A 260 -5.56 9.80 -1.43
CA SER A 260 -5.69 8.74 -0.43
C SER A 260 -4.48 8.60 0.50
N ASN A 261 -3.30 8.97 0.04
CA ASN A 261 -2.06 8.98 0.84
C ASN A 261 -2.14 9.88 2.09
N SER A 262 -3.10 10.79 2.15
CA SER A 262 -3.23 11.80 3.19
C SER A 262 -4.58 11.83 3.89
N ASN A 263 -5.40 10.80 3.68
CA ASN A 263 -6.75 10.73 4.23
C ASN A 263 -6.83 10.19 5.68
N SER A 264 -5.70 9.98 6.35
CA SER A 264 -5.70 9.55 7.76
C SER A 264 -6.40 10.58 8.65
N ILE A 265 -7.40 10.15 9.40
CA ILE A 265 -8.13 11.02 10.34
C ILE A 265 -7.17 11.57 11.39
N SER A 266 -6.46 10.71 12.11
CA SER A 266 -5.54 11.14 13.17
C SER A 266 -4.25 11.78 12.63
N GLY A 267 -3.76 11.31 11.48
CA GLY A 267 -2.48 11.75 10.90
C GLY A 267 -2.59 13.03 10.06
N THR A 268 -3.79 13.41 9.62
CA THR A 268 -3.98 14.58 8.76
C THR A 268 -5.19 15.42 9.16
N MET A 269 -6.41 14.86 9.21
CA MET A 269 -7.64 15.62 9.42
C MET A 269 -7.68 16.31 10.80
N VAL A 270 -7.34 15.57 11.86
CA VAL A 270 -7.29 16.10 13.22
C VAL A 270 -6.17 17.15 13.37
N ILE A 271 -5.01 16.90 12.75
CA ILE A 271 -3.88 17.83 12.77
C ILE A 271 -4.21 19.14 12.04
N ALA A 272 -4.93 19.05 10.91
CA ALA A 272 -5.40 20.21 10.15
C ALA A 272 -6.49 20.99 10.89
N GLY A 273 -7.27 20.30 11.70
CA GLY A 273 -8.50 20.78 12.36
C GLY A 273 -9.73 20.12 11.74
N ALA A 274 -10.55 19.48 12.57
CA ALA A 274 -11.73 18.73 12.10
C ALA A 274 -12.69 19.61 11.29
N GLU A 275 -12.96 20.84 11.75
CA GLU A 275 -13.82 21.79 11.05
C GLU A 275 -13.21 22.26 9.70
N ALA A 276 -11.90 22.50 9.68
CA ALA A 276 -11.17 22.86 8.45
C ALA A 276 -11.16 21.72 7.42
N SER A 277 -11.26 20.48 7.88
CA SER A 277 -11.24 19.28 7.04
C SER A 277 -12.63 18.85 6.55
N LYS A 278 -13.70 19.42 7.09
CA LYS A 278 -15.08 19.03 6.78
C LYS A 278 -15.41 19.30 5.30
N GLY A 279 -15.99 18.31 4.64
CA GLY A 279 -16.38 18.41 3.24
C GLY A 279 -15.30 17.95 2.24
N ILE A 280 -14.06 17.69 2.68
CA ILE A 280 -13.00 17.16 1.84
C ILE A 280 -13.44 15.82 1.25
N VAL A 281 -13.12 15.59 -0.01
CA VAL A 281 -13.38 14.34 -0.73
C VAL A 281 -12.07 13.61 -0.96
N SER A 282 -12.05 12.30 -0.66
CA SER A 282 -10.91 11.42 -0.90
C SER A 282 -11.39 10.06 -1.40
N THR A 283 -10.47 9.15 -1.66
CA THR A 283 -10.77 7.75 -1.96
C THR A 283 -10.42 6.86 -0.76
N LEU A 284 -11.21 5.80 -0.56
CA LEU A 284 -11.00 4.80 0.48
C LEU A 284 -10.89 3.41 -0.13
N THR A 285 -10.01 2.62 0.46
CA THR A 285 -9.82 1.19 0.14
C THR A 285 -10.20 0.31 1.33
N TYR A 286 -10.11 0.86 2.55
CA TYR A 286 -10.25 0.12 3.80
C TYR A 286 -11.50 0.55 4.56
N LYS A 287 -12.02 -0.37 5.39
CA LYS A 287 -13.03 -0.05 6.39
C LYS A 287 -12.45 0.93 7.41
N ASP A 288 -13.15 2.02 7.66
CA ASP A 288 -12.80 2.97 8.72
C ASP A 288 -13.36 2.44 10.04
N VAL A 289 -12.48 2.14 11.00
CA VAL A 289 -12.88 1.62 12.32
C VAL A 289 -13.66 2.63 13.17
N ASN A 290 -13.63 3.90 12.79
CA ASN A 290 -14.40 4.96 13.44
C ASN A 290 -15.82 5.08 12.90
N ASP A 291 -16.13 4.41 11.79
CA ASP A 291 -17.45 4.45 11.18
C ASP A 291 -18.37 3.40 11.81
N ASP A 292 -19.47 3.86 12.39
CA ASP A 292 -20.46 3.04 13.06
C ASP A 292 -21.06 1.92 12.20
N GLN A 293 -21.05 2.07 10.87
CA GLN A 293 -21.52 1.02 9.96
C GLN A 293 -20.72 -0.28 10.12
N TRP A 294 -19.46 -0.20 10.54
CA TRP A 294 -18.59 -1.37 10.74
C TRP A 294 -18.52 -1.87 12.18
N ARG A 295 -19.24 -1.22 13.13
CA ARG A 295 -19.16 -1.55 14.56
C ARG A 295 -19.46 -3.03 14.87
N SER A 296 -20.37 -3.64 14.14
CA SER A 296 -20.75 -5.06 14.29
C SER A 296 -20.04 -6.00 13.30
N ASP A 297 -19.11 -5.49 12.49
CA ASP A 297 -18.38 -6.30 11.51
C ASP A 297 -17.35 -7.20 12.22
N PRO A 298 -17.40 -8.53 12.04
CA PRO A 298 -16.48 -9.44 12.71
C PRO A 298 -14.99 -9.17 12.41
N SER A 299 -14.68 -8.71 11.19
CA SER A 299 -13.29 -8.42 10.80
C SER A 299 -12.75 -7.18 11.52
N VAL A 300 -13.60 -6.20 11.79
CA VAL A 300 -13.23 -5.04 12.62
C VAL A 300 -13.01 -5.46 14.07
N ALA A 301 -13.88 -6.31 14.62
CA ALA A 301 -13.70 -6.85 15.97
C ALA A 301 -12.38 -7.65 16.10
N GLU A 302 -12.03 -8.46 15.10
CA GLU A 302 -10.75 -9.20 15.05
C GLU A 302 -9.57 -8.23 14.98
N TYR A 303 -9.60 -7.23 14.11
CA TYR A 303 -8.58 -6.19 14.00
C TYR A 303 -8.39 -5.43 15.33
N LEU A 304 -9.48 -5.02 15.99
CA LEU A 304 -9.41 -4.30 17.29
C LEU A 304 -8.82 -5.20 18.39
N SER A 305 -9.14 -6.50 18.38
CA SER A 305 -8.54 -7.49 19.29
C SER A 305 -7.04 -7.66 19.04
N PHE A 306 -6.64 -7.68 17.76
CA PHE A 306 -5.23 -7.70 17.36
C PHE A 306 -4.51 -6.43 17.86
N MET A 307 -5.05 -5.24 17.61
CA MET A 307 -4.47 -3.97 18.07
C MET A 307 -4.25 -3.99 19.58
N LYS A 308 -5.27 -4.34 20.34
CA LYS A 308 -5.20 -4.40 21.82
C LYS A 308 -4.10 -5.34 22.31
N ARG A 309 -3.88 -6.47 21.64
CA ARG A 309 -2.93 -7.50 22.09
C ARG A 309 -1.51 -7.27 21.60
N TYR A 310 -1.34 -6.85 20.35
CA TYR A 310 -0.04 -6.82 19.68
C TYR A 310 0.51 -5.42 19.41
N TYR A 311 -0.36 -4.40 19.42
CA TYR A 311 0.04 -3.00 19.22
C TYR A 311 -0.79 -2.03 20.08
N PRO A 312 -0.79 -2.21 21.43
CA PRO A 312 -1.64 -1.42 22.33
C PRO A 312 -1.28 0.07 22.37
N GLU A 313 -0.04 0.45 22.01
CA GLU A 313 0.40 1.84 21.88
C GLU A 313 -0.04 2.51 20.56
N GLY A 314 -0.55 1.74 19.61
CA GLY A 314 -1.01 2.25 18.32
C GLY A 314 -2.35 3.00 18.44
N ASN A 315 -2.45 4.12 17.72
CA ASN A 315 -3.73 4.84 17.65
C ASN A 315 -4.70 4.08 16.75
N ILE A 316 -5.73 3.49 17.33
CA ILE A 316 -6.74 2.69 16.60
C ILE A 316 -7.42 3.51 15.50
N ALA A 317 -7.60 4.82 15.68
CA ALA A 317 -8.23 5.71 14.70
C ALA A 317 -7.33 6.03 13.49
N ASP A 318 -6.08 5.59 13.49
CA ASP A 318 -5.17 5.82 12.38
C ASP A 318 -5.36 4.76 11.28
N SER A 319 -5.90 5.16 10.12
CA SER A 319 -6.14 4.29 8.98
C SER A 319 -4.88 3.62 8.42
N PHE A 320 -3.70 4.19 8.66
CA PHE A 320 -2.42 3.57 8.27
C PHE A 320 -2.15 2.26 9.02
N ASN A 321 -2.74 2.08 10.22
CA ASN A 321 -2.72 0.78 10.90
C ASN A 321 -3.49 -0.28 10.12
N VAL A 322 -4.67 0.04 9.60
CA VAL A 322 -5.47 -0.89 8.76
C VAL A 322 -4.73 -1.21 7.47
N TYR A 323 -4.08 -0.21 6.88
CA TYR A 323 -3.23 -0.35 5.70
C TYR A 323 -2.11 -1.38 5.93
N GLY A 324 -1.25 -1.18 6.94
CA GLY A 324 -0.12 -2.07 7.22
C GLY A 324 -0.57 -3.47 7.65
N TYR A 325 -1.65 -3.56 8.46
CA TYR A 325 -2.26 -4.84 8.83
C TYR A 325 -2.67 -5.66 7.60
N SER A 326 -3.36 -5.01 6.64
CA SER A 326 -3.83 -5.67 5.42
C SER A 326 -2.66 -6.07 4.49
N ALA A 327 -1.65 -5.22 4.35
CA ALA A 327 -0.46 -5.53 3.57
C ALA A 327 0.30 -6.73 4.15
N ALA A 328 0.47 -6.78 5.48
CA ALA A 328 1.11 -7.90 6.18
C ALA A 328 0.34 -9.21 6.02
N GLN A 329 -1.01 -9.16 6.06
CA GLN A 329 -1.86 -10.34 5.77
C GLN A 329 -1.57 -10.91 4.38
N LEU A 330 -1.47 -10.05 3.36
CA LEU A 330 -1.22 -10.50 2.00
C LEU A 330 0.19 -11.11 1.86
N LEU A 331 1.21 -10.49 2.45
CA LEU A 331 2.57 -11.07 2.45
C LEU A 331 2.58 -12.46 3.07
N VAL A 332 1.93 -12.63 4.23
CA VAL A 332 1.85 -13.94 4.91
C VAL A 332 1.13 -14.96 4.03
N GLN A 333 0.08 -14.57 3.32
CA GLN A 333 -0.61 -15.46 2.38
C GLN A 333 0.34 -15.90 1.24
N VAL A 334 1.05 -14.96 0.62
CA VAL A 334 2.02 -15.26 -0.46
C VAL A 334 3.11 -16.21 0.03
N LEU A 335 3.68 -15.95 1.21
CA LEU A 335 4.72 -16.81 1.77
C LEU A 335 4.20 -18.21 2.13
N LYS A 336 2.95 -18.33 2.61
CA LYS A 336 2.29 -19.64 2.83
C LYS A 336 2.11 -20.39 1.51
N GLN A 337 1.73 -19.73 0.43
CA GLN A 337 1.58 -20.32 -0.90
C GLN A 337 2.90 -20.80 -1.49
N CYS A 338 4.03 -20.21 -1.10
CA CYS A 338 5.35 -20.69 -1.50
C CYS A 338 5.68 -22.09 -1.00
N GLY A 339 5.08 -22.53 0.11
CA GLY A 339 5.36 -23.82 0.74
C GLY A 339 6.85 -23.97 1.11
N ASP A 340 7.49 -25.01 0.59
CA ASP A 340 8.91 -25.30 0.80
C ASP A 340 9.83 -24.75 -0.32
N ASP A 341 9.28 -24.02 -1.27
CA ASP A 341 10.05 -23.33 -2.33
C ASP A 341 10.08 -21.82 -2.06
N LEU A 342 11.03 -21.40 -1.22
CA LEU A 342 11.28 -19.98 -0.90
C LEU A 342 12.40 -19.39 -1.76
N ARG A 343 12.50 -19.79 -3.02
CA ARG A 343 13.32 -19.05 -3.98
C ARG A 343 12.63 -17.75 -4.36
N ARG A 344 13.38 -16.68 -4.52
CA ARG A 344 12.89 -15.34 -4.88
C ARG A 344 11.98 -15.37 -6.12
N ALA A 345 12.36 -16.17 -7.13
CA ALA A 345 11.55 -16.35 -8.33
C ALA A 345 10.17 -16.99 -8.04
N ASN A 346 10.09 -17.93 -7.09
CA ASN A 346 8.80 -18.49 -6.68
C ASN A 346 7.99 -17.51 -5.85
N VAL A 347 8.63 -16.74 -4.98
CA VAL A 347 7.95 -15.69 -4.19
C VAL A 347 7.27 -14.69 -5.13
N MET A 348 7.98 -14.19 -6.15
CA MET A 348 7.39 -13.30 -7.17
C MET A 348 6.26 -13.99 -7.94
N ARG A 349 6.44 -15.26 -8.32
CA ARG A 349 5.40 -16.02 -9.04
C ARG A 349 4.13 -16.18 -8.21
N GLN A 350 4.24 -16.45 -6.90
CA GLN A 350 3.07 -16.55 -6.01
C GLN A 350 2.40 -15.18 -5.82
N ALA A 351 3.19 -14.12 -5.66
CA ALA A 351 2.65 -12.76 -5.58
C ALA A 351 1.95 -12.32 -6.88
N ALA A 352 2.44 -12.79 -8.04
CA ALA A 352 1.84 -12.55 -9.36
C ALA A 352 0.77 -13.59 -9.76
N ASN A 353 0.24 -14.35 -8.81
CA ASN A 353 -0.81 -15.36 -9.07
C ASN A 353 -1.87 -15.39 -7.98
N LEU A 354 -2.22 -14.22 -7.48
CA LEU A 354 -3.33 -14.08 -6.53
C LEU A 354 -4.66 -14.18 -7.29
N ARG A 355 -5.64 -14.90 -6.70
CA ARG A 355 -6.96 -15.11 -7.29
C ARG A 355 -8.04 -14.89 -6.25
N ASP A 356 -8.93 -13.94 -6.52
CA ASP A 356 -10.11 -13.63 -5.70
C ASP A 356 -9.79 -13.45 -4.20
N VAL A 357 -8.61 -12.89 -3.89
CA VAL A 357 -8.20 -12.68 -2.51
C VAL A 357 -9.00 -11.51 -1.93
N ARG A 358 -9.65 -11.78 -0.80
CA ARG A 358 -10.46 -10.82 -0.05
C ARG A 358 -9.84 -10.65 1.33
N LEU A 359 -9.19 -9.52 1.55
CA LEU A 359 -8.69 -9.21 2.88
C LEU A 359 -9.82 -8.62 3.74
N PRO A 360 -9.95 -9.04 5.00
CA PRO A 360 -11.11 -8.73 5.84
C PRO A 360 -11.36 -7.23 6.05
N MET A 361 -10.29 -6.42 6.08
CA MET A 361 -10.39 -4.98 6.31
C MET A 361 -10.51 -4.14 5.04
N LEU A 362 -10.50 -4.75 3.84
CA LEU A 362 -10.86 -4.02 2.62
C LEU A 362 -12.37 -3.73 2.58
N LEU A 363 -12.75 -2.64 1.91
CA LEU A 363 -14.15 -2.34 1.65
C LEU A 363 -14.83 -3.47 0.86
N PRO A 364 -16.12 -3.73 1.09
CA PRO A 364 -16.87 -4.73 0.34
C PRO A 364 -16.79 -4.51 -1.16
N GLY A 365 -16.57 -5.59 -1.90
CA GLY A 365 -16.43 -5.57 -3.36
C GLY A 365 -14.98 -5.41 -3.84
N ILE A 366 -14.04 -4.98 -3.00
CA ILE A 366 -12.63 -4.94 -3.37
C ILE A 366 -12.03 -6.34 -3.30
N VAL A 367 -11.44 -6.77 -4.43
CA VAL A 367 -10.87 -8.10 -4.62
C VAL A 367 -9.50 -7.97 -5.25
N ILE A 368 -8.53 -8.71 -4.72
CA ILE A 368 -7.16 -8.71 -5.22
C ILE A 368 -6.98 -9.85 -6.23
N ASN A 369 -6.59 -9.48 -7.43
CA ASN A 369 -6.17 -10.38 -8.49
C ASN A 369 -4.88 -9.88 -9.10
N THR A 370 -3.91 -10.78 -9.32
CA THR A 370 -2.66 -10.44 -10.01
C THR A 370 -2.34 -11.47 -11.08
N SER A 371 -1.54 -11.09 -12.06
CA SER A 371 -1.06 -12.00 -13.10
C SER A 371 0.40 -11.70 -13.45
N ALA A 372 1.01 -12.52 -14.29
CA ALA A 372 2.35 -12.29 -14.79
C ALA A 372 2.45 -11.01 -15.65
N GLU A 373 1.33 -10.53 -16.18
CA GLU A 373 1.21 -9.34 -17.02
C GLU A 373 0.66 -8.12 -16.27
N ASP A 374 0.06 -8.33 -15.06
CA ASP A 374 -0.56 -7.28 -14.26
C ASP A 374 -0.23 -7.46 -12.77
N TYR A 375 0.60 -6.57 -12.25
CA TYR A 375 1.08 -6.54 -10.87
C TYR A 375 0.25 -5.60 -9.96
N ALA A 376 -0.87 -5.05 -10.47
CA ALA A 376 -1.75 -4.19 -9.68
C ALA A 376 -2.45 -5.00 -8.58
N VAL A 377 -2.04 -4.79 -7.33
CA VAL A 377 -2.60 -5.50 -6.16
C VAL A 377 -3.95 -4.90 -5.79
N LEU A 378 -4.01 -3.62 -5.47
CA LEU A 378 -5.24 -2.90 -5.22
C LEU A 378 -5.59 -2.10 -6.48
N ALA A 379 -6.69 -2.47 -7.11
CA ALA A 379 -7.13 -1.86 -8.36
C ALA A 379 -8.47 -1.12 -8.22
N GLN A 380 -8.98 -0.96 -7.01
CA GLN A 380 -10.29 -0.38 -6.74
C GLN A 380 -10.28 0.44 -5.45
N SER A 381 -10.97 1.57 -5.48
CA SER A 381 -11.25 2.41 -4.32
C SER A 381 -12.69 2.93 -4.38
N ARG A 382 -13.15 3.59 -3.35
CA ARG A 382 -14.47 4.20 -3.25
C ARG A 382 -14.32 5.66 -2.82
N LEU A 383 -14.99 6.57 -3.50
CA LEU A 383 -15.02 7.97 -3.09
C LEU A 383 -15.74 8.12 -1.75
N ALA A 384 -15.20 8.98 -0.90
CA ALA A 384 -15.79 9.32 0.39
C ALA A 384 -15.64 10.82 0.69
N ARG A 385 -16.50 11.33 1.56
CA ARG A 385 -16.48 12.71 2.05
C ARG A 385 -16.27 12.72 3.55
N PHE A 386 -15.36 13.53 4.03
CA PHE A 386 -15.16 13.72 5.47
C PHE A 386 -16.26 14.62 6.05
N ASP A 387 -16.97 14.13 7.08
CA ASP A 387 -18.08 14.85 7.70
C ASP A 387 -17.67 15.74 8.91
N GLY A 388 -16.39 15.65 9.31
CA GLY A 388 -15.80 16.28 10.47
C GLY A 388 -15.36 15.29 11.54
N GLU A 389 -15.85 14.04 11.48
CA GLU A 389 -15.52 12.96 12.42
C GLU A 389 -15.04 11.71 11.71
N ARG A 390 -15.66 11.36 10.56
CA ARG A 390 -15.40 10.12 9.81
C ARG A 390 -15.55 10.33 8.31
N TRP A 391 -15.10 9.35 7.56
CA TRP A 391 -15.31 9.27 6.13
C TRP A 391 -16.65 8.59 5.82
N VAL A 392 -17.50 9.28 5.08
CA VAL A 392 -18.80 8.77 4.60
C VAL A 392 -18.68 8.45 3.12
N LEU A 393 -18.96 7.21 2.75
CA LEU A 393 -18.90 6.76 1.35
C LEU A 393 -19.90 7.56 0.49
N ILE A 394 -19.44 7.99 -0.66
CA ILE A 394 -20.29 8.63 -1.69
C ILE A 394 -20.89 7.52 -2.54
N GLU A 395 -22.22 7.38 -2.54
CA GLU A 395 -22.90 6.41 -3.38
C GLU A 395 -22.60 6.67 -4.87
N SER A 396 -22.18 5.60 -5.57
CA SER A 396 -22.03 5.69 -7.01
C SER A 396 -23.42 5.73 -7.65
N SER A 397 -23.70 6.75 -8.46
CA SER A 397 -24.95 6.86 -9.22
C SER A 397 -25.14 5.74 -10.28
N ALA A 398 -24.29 4.72 -10.28
CA ALA A 398 -24.35 3.55 -11.17
C ALA A 398 -25.14 2.36 -10.59
N GLU A 399 -25.65 2.45 -9.35
CA GLU A 399 -26.46 1.41 -8.70
C GLU A 399 -27.97 1.76 -8.68
N LYS A 400 -28.43 2.66 -9.58
CA LYS A 400 -29.87 2.93 -9.78
C LYS A 400 -30.30 2.57 -11.18
#